data_0e3ca9612876f26fce6c3db0fc9e4abd
#
_entry.id   0e3ca9612876f26fce6c3db0fc9e4abd
#
_cell.length_a   1.000
_cell.length_b   1.000
_cell.length_c   1.000
_cell.angle_alpha   90.00
_cell.angle_beta   90.00
_cell.angle_gamma   90.00
#
_symmetry.space_group_name_H-M   'P 1'
#
loop_
_entity.id
_entity.type
_entity.pdbx_description
1 polymer ?
#
loop_
_entity_poly.entity_id
_entity_poly.type
_entity_poly.pdbx_seq_one_letter_code
_entity_poly.pdbx_strand_id
1 'polypeptide(L)'
;MKQANLSGKTAVVTGAGRGIGRAIARLLAHHGAAVIAAARTESQVKAVADEINQSGGTAYSYPFDLANESEILSLFTFLEKKSDKLDILINNAGIGLFGQMHEFSTEDLQILLDVNIRGTYLCCREALRGMIPNKSGYIINISSVVGFKGYPNQSAYTASKHAVVGMTKSLAVEAQPHNIRASLIHPGGVDTDLVHIARPDLDPAILIQPEDIAHTVMYLLSLSERCAVDEIYIRRRGSKPF
;
A
#
# COMPACT_ATOMS: atom_id res chain seq x y z
N MET A 1 -21.74 11.45 -0.48
CA MET A 1 -21.19 10.32 -1.27
C MET A 1 -21.80 9.02 -0.74
N LYS A 2 -22.20 8.08 -1.62
CA LYS A 2 -22.55 6.73 -1.15
C LYS A 2 -21.31 6.12 -0.50
N GLN A 3 -21.44 5.65 0.73
CA GLN A 3 -20.37 4.85 1.34
C GLN A 3 -20.14 3.60 0.47
N ALA A 4 -18.86 3.32 0.14
CA ALA A 4 -18.56 2.09 -0.58
C ALA A 4 -18.96 0.89 0.29
N ASN A 5 -19.81 0.03 -0.24
CA ASN A 5 -20.11 -1.27 0.39
C ASN A 5 -19.14 -2.29 -0.22
N LEU A 6 -18.31 -2.89 0.61
CA LEU A 6 -17.30 -3.88 0.20
C LEU A 6 -17.70 -5.31 0.59
N SER A 7 -18.98 -5.54 0.94
CA SER A 7 -19.48 -6.89 1.27
C SER A 7 -19.24 -7.87 0.11
N GLY A 8 -18.66 -9.01 0.42
CA GLY A 8 -18.25 -10.03 -0.56
C GLY A 8 -16.98 -9.69 -1.36
N LYS A 9 -16.27 -8.61 -1.02
CA LYS A 9 -14.98 -8.27 -1.60
C LYS A 9 -13.84 -8.81 -0.74
N THR A 10 -12.77 -9.24 -1.39
CA THR A 10 -11.54 -9.67 -0.73
C THR A 10 -10.41 -8.71 -1.02
N ALA A 11 -9.74 -8.26 0.03
CA ALA A 11 -8.62 -7.32 -0.03
C ALA A 11 -7.35 -7.91 0.57
N VAL A 12 -6.22 -7.69 -0.10
CA VAL A 12 -4.88 -7.88 0.48
C VAL A 12 -4.29 -6.51 0.78
N VAL A 13 -3.82 -6.32 2.01
CA VAL A 13 -3.12 -5.10 2.44
C VAL A 13 -1.72 -5.47 2.90
N THR A 14 -0.70 -5.05 2.15
CA THR A 14 0.69 -5.25 2.56
C THR A 14 1.13 -4.17 3.55
N GLY A 15 2.03 -4.52 4.48
CA GLY A 15 2.43 -3.60 5.54
C GLY A 15 1.30 -3.27 6.53
N ALA A 16 0.35 -4.20 6.70
CA ALA A 16 -0.88 -3.97 7.49
C ALA A 16 -0.67 -3.98 9.01
N GLY A 17 0.51 -4.30 9.51
CA GLY A 17 0.75 -4.48 10.95
C GLY A 17 0.68 -3.18 11.77
N ARG A 18 0.88 -2.01 11.16
CA ARG A 18 0.89 -0.69 11.83
C ARG A 18 0.63 0.46 10.85
N GLY A 19 0.53 1.68 11.38
CA GLY A 19 0.43 2.92 10.61
C GLY A 19 -0.65 2.90 9.53
N ILE A 20 -0.31 3.38 8.35
CA ILE A 20 -1.23 3.50 7.20
C ILE A 20 -1.88 2.15 6.86
N GLY A 21 -1.09 1.08 6.76
CA GLY A 21 -1.61 -0.24 6.39
C GLY A 21 -2.63 -0.80 7.39
N ARG A 22 -2.40 -0.62 8.71
CA ARG A 22 -3.36 -0.98 9.75
C ARG A 22 -4.66 -0.18 9.61
N ALA A 23 -4.57 1.14 9.43
CA ALA A 23 -5.73 2.00 9.27
C ALA A 23 -6.56 1.60 8.03
N ILE A 24 -5.90 1.31 6.90
CA ILE A 24 -6.56 0.83 5.68
C ILE A 24 -7.24 -0.52 5.93
N ALA A 25 -6.54 -1.51 6.51
CA ALA A 25 -7.08 -2.85 6.76
C ALA A 25 -8.35 -2.79 7.62
N ARG A 26 -8.32 -2.01 8.71
CA ARG A 26 -9.49 -1.79 9.58
C ARG A 26 -10.66 -1.16 8.85
N LEU A 27 -10.39 -0.12 8.07
CA LEU A 27 -11.45 0.62 7.38
C LEU A 27 -12.09 -0.22 6.27
N LEU A 28 -11.30 -0.99 5.51
CA LEU A 28 -11.83 -1.92 4.50
C LEU A 28 -12.72 -2.99 5.13
N ALA A 29 -12.30 -3.59 6.25
CA ALA A 29 -13.08 -4.58 6.97
C ALA A 29 -14.35 -3.99 7.57
N HIS A 30 -14.29 -2.77 8.13
CA HIS A 30 -15.46 -2.05 8.63
C HIS A 30 -16.53 -1.83 7.53
N HIS A 31 -16.10 -1.69 6.28
CA HIS A 31 -17.00 -1.58 5.12
C HIS A 31 -17.39 -2.93 4.49
N GLY A 32 -17.05 -4.05 5.14
CA GLY A 32 -17.51 -5.40 4.79
C GLY A 32 -16.56 -6.24 3.94
N ALA A 33 -15.33 -5.77 3.65
CA ALA A 33 -14.35 -6.58 2.96
C ALA A 33 -13.78 -7.67 3.88
N ALA A 34 -13.50 -8.86 3.33
CA ALA A 34 -12.59 -9.81 3.95
C ALA A 34 -11.15 -9.36 3.67
N VAL A 35 -10.35 -9.13 4.72
CA VAL A 35 -9.01 -8.55 4.61
C VAL A 35 -7.94 -9.58 4.96
N ILE A 36 -6.95 -9.75 4.09
CA ILE A 36 -5.69 -10.41 4.44
C ILE A 36 -4.70 -9.30 4.84
N ALA A 37 -4.46 -9.22 6.14
CA ALA A 37 -3.48 -8.30 6.72
C ALA A 37 -2.09 -8.95 6.65
N ALA A 38 -1.24 -8.46 5.75
CA ALA A 38 0.06 -9.07 5.47
C ALA A 38 1.21 -8.14 5.82
N ALA A 39 2.18 -8.61 6.62
CA ALA A 39 3.42 -7.88 6.92
C ALA A 39 4.44 -8.82 7.58
N ARG A 40 5.67 -8.36 7.73
CA ARG A 40 6.78 -9.16 8.25
C ARG A 40 6.62 -9.60 9.71
N THR A 41 6.06 -8.74 10.56
CA THR A 41 5.96 -8.99 12.00
C THR A 41 4.65 -9.72 12.33
N GLU A 42 4.74 -11.01 12.59
CA GLU A 42 3.59 -11.89 12.87
C GLU A 42 2.68 -11.36 13.98
N SER A 43 3.26 -10.96 15.12
CA SER A 43 2.48 -10.45 16.25
C SER A 43 1.64 -9.21 15.89
N GLN A 44 2.16 -8.33 15.03
CA GLN A 44 1.46 -7.11 14.61
C GLN A 44 0.28 -7.44 13.69
N VAL A 45 0.48 -8.28 12.66
CA VAL A 45 -0.62 -8.63 11.75
C VAL A 45 -1.67 -9.47 12.43
N LYS A 46 -1.26 -10.33 13.38
CA LYS A 46 -2.20 -11.09 14.21
C LYS A 46 -3.06 -10.14 15.07
N ALA A 47 -2.45 -9.18 15.75
CA ALA A 47 -3.19 -8.21 16.56
C ALA A 47 -4.19 -7.41 15.72
N VAL A 48 -3.83 -7.00 14.49
CA VAL A 48 -4.74 -6.30 13.58
C VAL A 48 -5.90 -7.19 13.14
N ALA A 49 -5.63 -8.44 12.79
CA ALA A 49 -6.69 -9.39 12.40
C ALA A 49 -7.63 -9.68 13.57
N ASP A 50 -7.09 -9.92 14.77
CA ASP A 50 -7.87 -10.15 15.98
C ASP A 50 -8.77 -8.95 16.30
N GLU A 51 -8.24 -7.71 16.22
CA GLU A 51 -8.99 -6.46 16.43
C GLU A 51 -10.16 -6.33 15.43
N ILE A 52 -9.91 -6.59 14.16
CA ILE A 52 -10.95 -6.54 13.11
C ILE A 52 -12.04 -7.59 13.39
N ASN A 53 -11.65 -8.82 13.70
CA ASN A 53 -12.58 -9.91 13.95
C ASN A 53 -13.42 -9.67 15.23
N GLN A 54 -12.84 -9.14 16.29
CA GLN A 54 -13.56 -8.74 17.50
C GLN A 54 -14.56 -7.60 17.26
N SER A 55 -14.28 -6.75 16.26
CA SER A 55 -15.19 -5.67 15.85
C SER A 55 -16.28 -6.11 14.87
N GLY A 56 -16.40 -7.42 14.60
CA GLY A 56 -17.42 -7.99 13.69
C GLY A 56 -17.05 -7.98 12.22
N GLY A 57 -15.83 -7.61 11.86
CA GLY A 57 -15.27 -7.71 10.52
C GLY A 57 -14.74 -9.12 10.21
N THR A 58 -14.09 -9.26 9.05
CA THR A 58 -13.40 -10.51 8.66
C THR A 58 -11.96 -10.19 8.27
N ALA A 59 -11.01 -10.75 9.00
CA ALA A 59 -9.60 -10.60 8.67
C ALA A 59 -8.79 -11.86 8.94
N TYR A 60 -7.76 -12.05 8.13
CA TYR A 60 -6.74 -13.09 8.27
C TYR A 60 -5.38 -12.44 8.38
N SER A 61 -4.55 -12.90 9.32
CA SER A 61 -3.15 -12.48 9.41
C SER A 61 -2.28 -13.34 8.53
N TYR A 62 -1.32 -12.73 7.84
CA TYR A 62 -0.33 -13.45 7.06
C TYR A 62 1.07 -12.83 7.24
N PRO A 63 1.97 -13.47 7.99
CA PRO A 63 3.36 -13.03 8.11
C PRO A 63 4.12 -13.34 6.83
N PHE A 64 4.80 -12.35 6.23
CA PHE A 64 5.65 -12.53 5.06
C PHE A 64 6.68 -11.41 4.91
N ASP A 65 7.83 -11.74 4.33
CA ASP A 65 8.81 -10.76 3.91
C ASP A 65 8.60 -10.39 2.44
N LEU A 66 8.34 -9.11 2.20
CA LEU A 66 8.13 -8.59 0.85
C LEU A 66 9.39 -8.65 -0.03
N ALA A 67 10.59 -8.78 0.54
CA ALA A 67 11.81 -9.03 -0.20
C ALA A 67 11.95 -10.47 -0.72
N ASN A 68 11.15 -11.41 -0.19
CA ASN A 68 11.20 -12.84 -0.51
C ASN A 68 10.10 -13.24 -1.50
N GLU A 69 10.48 -13.54 -2.75
CA GLU A 69 9.51 -13.92 -3.80
C GLU A 69 8.71 -15.18 -3.43
N SER A 70 9.33 -16.19 -2.80
CA SER A 70 8.61 -17.41 -2.44
C SER A 70 7.53 -17.15 -1.37
N GLU A 71 7.74 -16.18 -0.48
CA GLU A 71 6.74 -15.79 0.52
C GLU A 71 5.62 -14.97 -0.10
N ILE A 72 5.92 -14.14 -1.12
CA ILE A 72 4.90 -13.46 -1.91
C ILE A 72 4.01 -14.50 -2.61
N LEU A 73 4.57 -15.47 -3.31
CA LEU A 73 3.80 -16.53 -3.98
C LEU A 73 2.93 -17.32 -2.99
N SER A 74 3.48 -17.61 -1.81
CA SER A 74 2.76 -18.28 -0.74
C SER A 74 1.59 -17.47 -0.19
N LEU A 75 1.71 -16.12 -0.12
CA LEU A 75 0.61 -15.23 0.25
C LEU A 75 -0.56 -15.35 -0.73
N PHE A 76 -0.29 -15.36 -2.04
CA PHE A 76 -1.36 -15.50 -3.04
C PHE A 76 -1.96 -16.91 -3.05
N THR A 77 -1.16 -17.96 -2.83
CA THR A 77 -1.68 -19.31 -2.59
C THR A 77 -2.56 -19.40 -1.33
N PHE A 78 -2.20 -18.68 -0.27
CA PHE A 78 -3.05 -18.58 0.92
C PHE A 78 -4.36 -17.85 0.63
N LEU A 79 -4.31 -16.76 -0.14
CA LEU A 79 -5.51 -16.04 -0.60
C LEU A 79 -6.49 -16.98 -1.30
N GLU A 80 -6.03 -17.80 -2.25
CA GLU A 80 -6.86 -18.76 -3.00
C GLU A 80 -7.59 -19.76 -2.10
N LYS A 81 -7.02 -20.09 -0.94
CA LYS A 81 -7.67 -20.93 0.08
C LYS A 81 -8.73 -20.20 0.92
N LYS A 82 -8.74 -18.87 0.90
CA LYS A 82 -9.64 -18.03 1.71
C LYS A 82 -10.73 -17.35 0.89
N SER A 83 -10.51 -17.21 -0.41
CA SER A 83 -11.44 -16.53 -1.30
C SER A 83 -11.26 -17.02 -2.74
N ASP A 84 -12.35 -17.06 -3.49
CA ASP A 84 -12.34 -17.44 -4.90
C ASP A 84 -11.66 -16.38 -5.80
N LYS A 85 -11.50 -15.16 -5.29
CA LYS A 85 -10.88 -14.07 -6.06
C LYS A 85 -10.29 -12.96 -5.17
N LEU A 86 -9.33 -12.24 -5.73
CA LEU A 86 -8.84 -10.98 -5.22
C LEU A 86 -9.57 -9.81 -5.88
N ASP A 87 -10.23 -8.97 -5.10
CA ASP A 87 -10.87 -7.75 -5.61
C ASP A 87 -10.00 -6.51 -5.45
N ILE A 88 -9.23 -6.41 -4.35
CA ILE A 88 -8.48 -5.21 -3.98
C ILE A 88 -7.08 -5.60 -3.51
N LEU A 89 -6.05 -5.04 -4.13
CA LEU A 89 -4.68 -5.09 -3.63
C LEU A 89 -4.23 -3.69 -3.18
N ILE A 90 -3.80 -3.57 -1.93
CA ILE A 90 -3.18 -2.35 -1.41
C ILE A 90 -1.70 -2.64 -1.15
N ASN A 91 -0.84 -2.16 -2.03
CA ASN A 91 0.61 -2.19 -1.84
C ASN A 91 1.01 -0.98 -0.99
N ASN A 92 1.04 -1.18 0.32
CA ASN A 92 1.44 -0.16 1.28
C ASN A 92 2.78 -0.48 1.95
N ALA A 93 3.19 -1.75 2.00
CA ALA A 93 4.48 -2.12 2.57
C ALA A 93 5.63 -1.37 1.88
N GLY A 94 6.55 -0.89 2.69
CA GLY A 94 7.75 -0.22 2.22
C GLY A 94 8.63 0.18 3.40
N ILE A 95 9.90 0.40 3.11
CA ILE A 95 10.90 0.86 4.07
C ILE A 95 11.51 2.17 3.61
N GLY A 96 12.03 2.94 4.56
CA GLY A 96 12.85 4.12 4.32
C GLY A 96 14.22 3.93 4.94
N LEU A 97 15.25 4.02 4.12
CA LEU A 97 16.64 4.11 4.53
C LEU A 97 17.18 5.43 4.00
N PHE A 98 17.86 6.18 4.83
CA PHE A 98 18.22 7.58 4.57
C PHE A 98 19.69 7.80 4.83
N GLY A 99 20.33 8.58 3.95
CA GLY A 99 21.74 8.95 4.04
C GLY A 99 22.19 9.74 2.82
N GLN A 100 23.34 10.37 2.92
CA GLN A 100 23.95 11.10 1.80
C GLN A 100 24.32 10.10 0.69
N MET A 101 24.11 10.48 -0.58
CA MET A 101 24.27 9.55 -1.71
C MET A 101 25.70 8.95 -1.78
N HIS A 102 26.73 9.72 -1.47
CA HIS A 102 28.12 9.26 -1.54
C HIS A 102 28.56 8.37 -0.37
N GLU A 103 27.75 8.30 0.70
CA GLU A 103 27.98 7.46 1.88
C GLU A 103 26.97 6.31 1.99
N PHE A 104 25.97 6.27 1.11
CA PHE A 104 24.91 5.28 1.19
C PHE A 104 25.42 3.89 0.79
N SER A 105 25.25 2.89 1.66
CA SER A 105 25.79 1.56 1.43
C SER A 105 25.07 0.84 0.28
N THR A 106 25.79 -0.03 -0.43
CA THR A 106 25.20 -0.87 -1.49
C THR A 106 24.20 -1.86 -0.91
N GLU A 107 24.46 -2.37 0.28
CA GLU A 107 23.59 -3.29 1.00
C GLU A 107 22.25 -2.65 1.34
N ASP A 108 22.25 -1.43 1.89
CA ASP A 108 21.03 -0.68 2.20
C ASP A 108 20.25 -0.33 0.92
N LEU A 109 20.98 0.05 -0.15
CA LEU A 109 20.36 0.29 -1.45
C LEU A 109 19.66 -0.97 -1.95
N GLN A 110 20.32 -2.12 -1.92
CA GLN A 110 19.75 -3.39 -2.37
C GLN A 110 18.50 -3.77 -1.57
N ILE A 111 18.55 -3.68 -0.23
CA ILE A 111 17.41 -3.94 0.65
C ILE A 111 16.22 -3.05 0.28
N LEU A 112 16.48 -1.77 0.04
CA LEU A 112 15.44 -0.79 -0.31
C LEU A 112 14.82 -1.10 -1.67
N LEU A 113 15.63 -1.47 -2.68
CA LEU A 113 15.17 -1.86 -4.01
C LEU A 113 14.36 -3.16 -3.97
N ASP A 114 14.82 -4.16 -3.22
CA ASP A 114 14.13 -5.45 -3.09
C ASP A 114 12.75 -5.29 -2.44
N VAL A 115 12.64 -4.51 -1.37
CA VAL A 115 11.36 -4.30 -0.68
C VAL A 115 10.45 -3.36 -1.48
N ASN A 116 10.92 -2.13 -1.79
CA ASN A 116 10.03 -1.10 -2.31
C ASN A 116 9.67 -1.29 -3.79
N ILE A 117 10.58 -1.86 -4.59
CA ILE A 117 10.37 -2.01 -6.04
C ILE A 117 10.03 -3.45 -6.38
N ARG A 118 10.98 -4.37 -6.18
CA ARG A 118 10.82 -5.77 -6.60
C ARG A 118 9.61 -6.41 -5.91
N GLY A 119 9.48 -6.27 -4.60
CA GLY A 119 8.37 -6.84 -3.85
C GLY A 119 7.01 -6.26 -4.28
N THR A 120 6.91 -4.93 -4.44
CA THR A 120 5.69 -4.29 -4.93
C THR A 120 5.33 -4.74 -6.35
N TYR A 121 6.32 -4.84 -7.25
CA TYR A 121 6.13 -5.35 -8.61
C TYR A 121 5.59 -6.79 -8.60
N LEU A 122 6.18 -7.66 -7.79
CA LEU A 122 5.76 -9.06 -7.68
C LEU A 122 4.33 -9.18 -7.14
N CYS A 123 3.95 -8.41 -6.14
CA CYS A 123 2.57 -8.37 -5.66
C CYS A 123 1.59 -7.90 -6.75
N CYS A 124 1.94 -6.87 -7.52
CA CYS A 124 1.13 -6.44 -8.68
C CYS A 124 1.01 -7.55 -9.73
N ARG A 125 2.11 -8.24 -10.04
CA ARG A 125 2.12 -9.36 -11.00
C ARG A 125 1.18 -10.49 -10.58
N GLU A 126 1.26 -10.93 -9.34
CA GLU A 126 0.41 -12.02 -8.84
C GLU A 126 -1.06 -11.59 -8.74
N ALA A 127 -1.33 -10.35 -8.34
CA ALA A 127 -2.69 -9.82 -8.33
C ALA A 127 -3.29 -9.80 -9.75
N LEU A 128 -2.54 -9.35 -10.76
CA LEU A 128 -3.01 -9.37 -12.16
C LEU A 128 -3.32 -10.78 -12.65
N ARG A 129 -2.50 -11.78 -12.29
CA ARG A 129 -2.75 -13.19 -12.65
C ARG A 129 -4.12 -13.67 -12.16
N GLY A 130 -4.52 -13.26 -10.96
CA GLY A 130 -5.84 -13.59 -10.41
C GLY A 130 -6.98 -12.69 -10.91
N MET A 131 -6.70 -11.40 -11.20
CA MET A 131 -7.72 -10.43 -11.59
C MET A 131 -8.09 -10.49 -13.08
N ILE A 132 -7.13 -10.76 -13.97
CA ILE A 132 -7.34 -10.81 -15.44
C ILE A 132 -8.41 -11.82 -15.85
N PRO A 133 -8.39 -13.08 -15.37
CA PRO A 133 -9.45 -14.03 -15.71
C PRO A 133 -10.84 -13.58 -15.27
N ASN A 134 -10.93 -12.86 -14.14
CA ASN A 134 -12.16 -12.35 -13.57
C ASN A 134 -12.61 -11.01 -14.18
N LYS A 135 -11.79 -10.39 -15.03
CA LYS A 135 -12.02 -9.05 -15.62
C LYS A 135 -12.49 -8.01 -14.58
N SER A 136 -11.92 -8.06 -13.39
CA SER A 136 -12.29 -7.20 -12.28
C SER A 136 -11.16 -7.12 -11.26
N GLY A 137 -10.87 -5.93 -10.77
CA GLY A 137 -9.89 -5.73 -9.72
C GLY A 137 -9.52 -4.27 -9.53
N TYR A 138 -8.92 -3.96 -8.39
CA TYR A 138 -8.34 -2.65 -8.13
C TYR A 138 -7.02 -2.79 -7.39
N ILE A 139 -5.95 -2.25 -7.97
CA ILE A 139 -4.62 -2.19 -7.37
C ILE A 139 -4.35 -0.74 -6.95
N ILE A 140 -4.05 -0.50 -5.68
CA ILE A 140 -3.69 0.82 -5.16
C ILE A 140 -2.29 0.73 -4.57
N ASN A 141 -1.37 1.49 -5.16
CA ASN A 141 0.01 1.56 -4.72
C ASN A 141 0.25 2.82 -3.89
N ILE A 142 0.71 2.65 -2.66
CA ILE A 142 1.08 3.75 -1.78
C ILE A 142 2.54 4.15 -2.07
N SER A 143 2.69 5.24 -2.80
CA SER A 143 3.99 5.84 -3.06
C SER A 143 4.37 6.83 -1.94
N SER A 144 4.72 8.04 -2.29
CA SER A 144 5.07 9.14 -1.37
C SER A 144 5.16 10.44 -2.18
N VAL A 145 5.16 11.58 -1.49
CA VAL A 145 5.55 12.86 -2.12
C VAL A 145 6.96 12.81 -2.70
N VAL A 146 7.84 11.94 -2.22
CA VAL A 146 9.15 11.72 -2.84
C VAL A 146 9.07 10.90 -4.13
N GLY A 147 7.91 10.42 -4.54
CA GLY A 147 7.68 9.85 -5.86
C GLY A 147 7.67 10.89 -7.00
N PHE A 148 7.66 12.19 -6.66
CA PHE A 148 7.73 13.30 -7.64
C PHE A 148 8.58 14.48 -7.16
N LYS A 149 9.09 14.45 -5.91
CA LYS A 149 10.01 15.46 -5.34
C LYS A 149 11.26 14.78 -4.81
N GLY A 150 12.37 15.53 -4.68
CA GLY A 150 13.57 15.11 -4.00
C GLY A 150 13.78 15.84 -2.69
N TYR A 151 14.43 15.18 -1.74
CA TYR A 151 14.87 15.78 -0.48
C TYR A 151 16.31 15.35 -0.16
N PRO A 152 17.10 16.18 0.54
CA PRO A 152 18.43 15.78 1.00
C PRO A 152 18.37 14.47 1.79
N ASN A 153 19.41 13.66 1.66
CA ASN A 153 19.56 12.35 2.32
C ASN A 153 18.51 11.29 1.98
N GLN A 154 17.72 11.49 0.92
CA GLN A 154 16.65 10.58 0.53
C GLN A 154 16.79 10.06 -0.91
N SER A 155 17.97 10.15 -1.51
CA SER A 155 18.16 9.81 -2.94
C SER A 155 17.71 8.38 -3.29
N ALA A 156 18.15 7.39 -2.52
CA ALA A 156 17.77 5.99 -2.72
C ALA A 156 16.25 5.76 -2.50
N TYR A 157 15.71 6.31 -1.42
CA TYR A 157 14.26 6.21 -1.14
C TYR A 157 13.43 6.93 -2.22
N THR A 158 13.87 8.13 -2.65
CA THR A 158 13.26 8.88 -3.75
C THR A 158 13.26 8.07 -5.05
N ALA A 159 14.39 7.47 -5.43
CA ALA A 159 14.48 6.62 -6.60
C ALA A 159 13.51 5.44 -6.54
N SER A 160 13.41 4.76 -5.37
CA SER A 160 12.49 3.65 -5.19
C SER A 160 11.02 4.06 -5.36
N LYS A 161 10.63 5.23 -4.82
CA LYS A 161 9.24 5.71 -4.93
C LYS A 161 8.90 6.26 -6.32
N HIS A 162 9.86 6.83 -7.06
CA HIS A 162 9.71 7.14 -8.48
C HIS A 162 9.53 5.87 -9.32
N ALA A 163 10.27 4.80 -9.02
CA ALA A 163 10.10 3.51 -9.70
C ALA A 163 8.68 2.96 -9.50
N VAL A 164 8.12 3.03 -8.27
CA VAL A 164 6.72 2.65 -8.00
C VAL A 164 5.75 3.49 -8.83
N VAL A 165 6.00 4.78 -9.00
CA VAL A 165 5.17 5.65 -9.85
C VAL A 165 5.23 5.20 -11.30
N GLY A 166 6.44 5.04 -11.86
CA GLY A 166 6.63 4.62 -13.26
C GLY A 166 5.98 3.29 -13.58
N MET A 167 6.21 2.27 -12.72
CA MET A 167 5.61 0.95 -12.94
C MET A 167 4.07 0.97 -12.81
N THR A 168 3.51 1.80 -11.92
CA THR A 168 2.05 1.87 -11.76
C THR A 168 1.39 2.53 -12.97
N LYS A 169 2.03 3.51 -13.58
CA LYS A 169 1.54 4.11 -14.84
C LYS A 169 1.46 3.09 -15.97
N SER A 170 2.50 2.26 -16.15
CA SER A 170 2.46 1.17 -17.12
C SER A 170 1.40 0.11 -16.77
N LEU A 171 1.34 -0.28 -15.49
CA LEU A 171 0.35 -1.21 -14.97
C LEU A 171 -1.08 -0.74 -15.28
N ALA A 172 -1.40 0.55 -15.10
CA ALA A 172 -2.73 1.09 -15.36
C ALA A 172 -3.14 0.91 -16.83
N VAL A 173 -2.20 1.12 -17.76
CA VAL A 173 -2.43 0.91 -19.20
C VAL A 173 -2.62 -0.57 -19.53
N GLU A 174 -1.79 -1.45 -18.98
CA GLU A 174 -1.86 -2.90 -19.19
C GLU A 174 -3.12 -3.53 -18.58
N ALA A 175 -3.59 -3.00 -17.44
CA ALA A 175 -4.74 -3.51 -16.70
C ALA A 175 -6.09 -3.05 -17.27
N GLN A 176 -6.13 -1.89 -17.93
CA GLN A 176 -7.36 -1.27 -18.45
C GLN A 176 -8.16 -2.19 -19.39
N PRO A 177 -7.57 -2.90 -20.38
CA PRO A 177 -8.32 -3.80 -21.26
C PRO A 177 -8.99 -4.98 -20.53
N HIS A 178 -8.56 -5.24 -19.30
CA HIS A 178 -9.09 -6.30 -18.45
C HIS A 178 -10.09 -5.79 -17.39
N ASN A 179 -10.54 -4.53 -17.51
CA ASN A 179 -11.43 -3.89 -16.54
C ASN A 179 -10.85 -3.87 -15.10
N ILE A 180 -9.53 -3.73 -14.98
CA ILE A 180 -8.80 -3.62 -13.74
C ILE A 180 -8.30 -2.18 -13.62
N ARG A 181 -8.51 -1.56 -12.46
CA ARG A 181 -8.01 -0.20 -12.16
C ARG A 181 -6.68 -0.27 -11.42
N ALA A 182 -5.83 0.71 -11.66
CA ALA A 182 -4.63 0.93 -10.86
C ALA A 182 -4.52 2.42 -10.51
N SER A 183 -4.20 2.72 -9.26
CA SER A 183 -4.05 4.10 -8.77
C SER A 183 -2.83 4.24 -7.87
N LEU A 184 -2.33 5.46 -7.80
CA LEU A 184 -1.28 5.91 -6.89
C LEU A 184 -1.84 6.85 -5.82
N ILE A 185 -1.40 6.67 -4.60
CA ILE A 185 -1.55 7.66 -3.54
C ILE A 185 -0.15 8.13 -3.14
N HIS A 186 0.04 9.43 -3.06
CA HIS A 186 1.30 10.08 -2.69
C HIS A 186 1.17 10.79 -1.34
N PRO A 187 1.31 10.07 -0.22
CA PRO A 187 1.27 10.71 1.09
C PRO A 187 2.49 11.60 1.31
N GLY A 188 2.26 12.75 1.96
CA GLY A 188 3.31 13.53 2.59
C GLY A 188 3.72 12.97 3.94
N GLY A 189 4.10 13.81 4.89
CA GLY A 189 4.44 13.37 6.24
C GLY A 189 3.22 12.86 6.99
N VAL A 190 3.08 11.54 7.10
CA VAL A 190 2.03 10.84 7.88
C VAL A 190 2.62 10.41 9.20
N ASP A 191 1.86 10.51 10.28
CA ASP A 191 2.25 10.11 11.63
C ASP A 191 2.51 8.60 11.71
N THR A 192 3.76 8.23 11.48
CA THR A 192 4.26 6.85 11.43
C THR A 192 5.71 6.81 11.83
N ASP A 193 6.20 5.65 12.29
CA ASP A 193 7.62 5.46 12.63
C ASP A 193 8.57 5.89 11.50
N LEU A 194 8.17 5.67 10.24
CA LEU A 194 8.99 6.04 9.08
C LEU A 194 9.21 7.55 9.02
N VAL A 195 8.19 8.36 9.28
CA VAL A 195 8.31 9.82 9.27
C VAL A 195 9.11 10.31 10.48
N HIS A 196 8.94 9.71 11.64
CA HIS A 196 9.73 10.07 12.83
C HIS A 196 11.23 9.81 12.62
N ILE A 197 11.59 8.76 11.87
CA ILE A 197 13.00 8.49 11.50
C ILE A 197 13.48 9.47 10.40
N ALA A 198 12.67 9.68 9.36
CA ALA A 198 13.05 10.50 8.20
C ALA A 198 13.09 12.00 8.51
N ARG A 199 12.24 12.45 9.41
CA ARG A 199 11.99 13.87 9.73
C ARG A 199 11.69 14.06 11.21
N PRO A 200 12.69 13.78 12.09
CA PRO A 200 12.55 13.96 13.53
C PRO A 200 12.32 15.42 13.94
N ASP A 201 12.55 16.34 13.03
CA ASP A 201 12.34 17.78 13.18
C ASP A 201 10.87 18.21 13.09
N LEU A 202 9.97 17.32 12.63
CA LEU A 202 8.55 17.65 12.48
C LEU A 202 7.78 17.43 13.77
N ASP A 203 6.98 18.42 14.15
CA ASP A 203 6.00 18.28 15.23
C ASP A 203 4.94 17.23 14.83
N PRO A 204 4.72 16.18 15.64
CA PRO A 204 3.68 15.19 15.38
C PRO A 204 2.28 15.78 15.21
N ALA A 205 1.98 16.90 15.87
CA ALA A 205 0.68 17.56 15.82
C ALA A 205 0.30 18.10 14.43
N ILE A 206 1.29 18.28 13.54
CA ILE A 206 1.04 18.76 12.17
C ILE A 206 1.08 17.64 11.11
N LEU A 207 1.31 16.40 11.54
CA LEU A 207 1.36 15.27 10.61
C LEU A 207 -0.04 14.84 10.16
N ILE A 208 -0.11 14.33 8.95
CA ILE A 208 -1.31 13.65 8.41
C ILE A 208 -1.54 12.39 9.24
N GLN A 209 -2.77 12.07 9.55
CA GLN A 209 -3.06 10.84 10.28
C GLN A 209 -3.17 9.64 9.30
N PRO A 210 -2.79 8.42 9.73
CA PRO A 210 -2.98 7.22 8.92
C PRO A 210 -4.41 7.03 8.39
N GLU A 211 -5.40 7.46 9.17
CA GLU A 211 -6.81 7.43 8.84
C GLU A 211 -7.16 8.32 7.61
N ASP A 212 -6.48 9.44 7.42
CA ASP A 212 -6.67 10.30 6.24
C ASP A 212 -6.31 9.55 4.96
N ILE A 213 -5.26 8.73 5.00
CA ILE A 213 -4.86 7.89 3.87
C ILE A 213 -5.85 6.75 3.67
N ALA A 214 -6.33 6.13 4.75
CA ALA A 214 -7.36 5.10 4.67
C ALA A 214 -8.67 5.64 4.06
N HIS A 215 -9.11 6.84 4.45
CA HIS A 215 -10.26 7.51 3.85
C HIS A 215 -10.05 7.83 2.37
N THR A 216 -8.81 8.15 1.95
CA THR A 216 -8.49 8.35 0.54
C THR A 216 -8.60 7.05 -0.27
N VAL A 217 -8.17 5.92 0.29
CA VAL A 217 -8.40 4.60 -0.31
C VAL A 217 -9.91 4.35 -0.45
N MET A 218 -10.70 4.61 0.59
CA MET A 218 -12.16 4.45 0.53
C MET A 218 -12.81 5.38 -0.50
N TYR A 219 -12.31 6.61 -0.66
CA TYR A 219 -12.76 7.51 -1.73
C TYR A 219 -12.57 6.86 -3.10
N LEU A 220 -11.38 6.34 -3.42
CA LEU A 220 -11.11 5.65 -4.68
C LEU A 220 -12.07 4.46 -4.91
N LEU A 221 -12.31 3.67 -3.87
CA LEU A 221 -13.21 2.51 -3.92
C LEU A 221 -14.69 2.88 -4.01
N SER A 222 -15.08 4.10 -3.62
CA SER A 222 -16.46 4.60 -3.71
C SER A 222 -16.84 5.14 -5.09
N LEU A 223 -15.88 5.36 -5.96
CA LEU A 223 -16.11 5.86 -7.30
C LEU A 223 -16.80 4.82 -8.19
N SER A 224 -17.64 5.30 -9.10
CA SER A 224 -18.33 4.41 -10.05
C SER A 224 -17.31 3.71 -10.96
N GLU A 225 -17.69 2.58 -11.54
CA GLU A 225 -16.89 1.83 -12.50
C GLU A 225 -16.53 2.61 -13.79
N ARG A 226 -17.22 3.75 -14.02
CA ARG A 226 -16.96 4.64 -15.16
C ARG A 226 -15.84 5.65 -14.88
N CYS A 227 -15.33 5.69 -13.65
CA CYS A 227 -14.35 6.67 -13.20
C CYS A 227 -13.03 5.97 -12.85
N ALA A 228 -11.94 6.52 -13.34
CA ALA A 228 -10.60 6.21 -12.92
C ALA A 228 -9.93 7.46 -12.33
N VAL A 229 -9.14 7.27 -11.30
CA VAL A 229 -8.27 8.31 -10.74
C VAL A 229 -6.87 7.72 -10.71
N ASP A 230 -5.97 8.30 -11.46
CA ASP A 230 -4.63 7.75 -11.62
C ASP A 230 -3.74 8.07 -10.41
N GLU A 231 -3.77 9.32 -9.93
CA GLU A 231 -2.90 9.78 -8.86
C GLU A 231 -3.63 10.71 -7.89
N ILE A 232 -3.38 10.54 -6.59
CA ILE A 232 -3.83 11.46 -5.54
C ILE A 232 -2.63 11.91 -4.70
N TYR A 233 -2.46 13.23 -4.60
CA TYR A 233 -1.42 13.86 -3.81
C TYR A 233 -1.98 14.39 -2.50
N ILE A 234 -1.46 13.91 -1.37
CA ILE A 234 -1.90 14.32 -0.04
C ILE A 234 -0.70 14.94 0.68
N ARG A 235 -0.78 16.20 1.02
CA ARG A 235 0.27 16.91 1.73
C ARG A 235 -0.23 17.49 3.05
N ARG A 236 0.67 17.67 4.01
CA ARG A 236 0.35 18.44 5.20
C ARG A 236 -0.11 19.84 4.81
N ARG A 237 -1.12 20.36 5.49
CA ARG A 237 -1.70 21.69 5.19
C ARG A 237 -0.65 22.80 5.14
N GLY A 238 0.32 22.77 6.07
CA GLY A 238 1.38 23.78 6.15
C GLY A 238 2.60 23.53 5.25
N SER A 239 2.67 22.44 4.46
CA SER A 239 3.77 22.22 3.53
C SER A 239 3.56 23.02 2.22
N LYS A 240 4.67 23.41 1.58
CA LYS A 240 4.60 24.09 0.27
C LYS A 240 3.84 23.22 -0.73
N PRO A 241 2.93 23.78 -1.54
CA PRO A 241 2.38 23.11 -2.72
C PRO A 241 3.47 22.70 -3.71
N PHE A 242 3.08 22.06 -4.81
CA PHE A 242 4.00 21.63 -5.87
C PHE A 242 4.74 22.79 -6.50
#